data_6a50d328f6b321a6fcd7c11b040f0c22
#
_entry.id   6a50d328f6b321a6fcd7c11b040f0c22
#
_cell.length_a   1.000
_cell.length_b   1.000
_cell.length_c   1.000
_cell.angle_alpha   90.00
_cell.angle_beta   90.00
_cell.angle_gamma   90.00
#
_symmetry.space_group_name_H-M   'P 1'
#
loop_
_entity.id
_entity.type
_entity.pdbx_description
1 polymer ?
#
loop_
_entity_poly.entity_id
_entity_poly.type
_entity_poly.pdbx_seq_one_letter_code
_entity_poly.pdbx_strand_id
1 'polypeptide(L)' 'QDDMMPVFFDIDINTEEKYLLCSDGLSNMVEDDEIRDIVSEEDDLDRIAQELVDRANYYGGSDNISVIIISAD' A
#
# COMPACT_ATOMS: atom_id res chain seq x y z
N GLN A 1 -5.62 4.98 21.39
CA GLN A 1 -5.74 4.62 21.05
C GLN A 1 -5.72 4.48 19.89
N ASP A 2 -5.31 4.48 19.38
CA ASP A 2 -5.36 4.46 18.36
C ASP A 2 -5.33 3.48 17.65
N ASP A 3 -5.82 3.21 17.29
CA ASP A 3 -6.07 2.20 16.77
C ASP A 3 -5.73 2.11 15.44
N MET A 4 -4.66 1.70 15.06
CA MET A 4 -4.29 1.45 13.77
C MET A 4 -4.97 0.22 13.31
N MET A 5 -6.07 0.36 12.65
CA MET A 5 -6.78 -0.76 12.06
C MET A 5 -6.06 -1.17 10.80
N PRO A 6 -5.67 -2.42 10.68
CA PRO A 6 -5.02 -2.88 9.44
C PRO A 6 -6.02 -2.95 8.30
N VAL A 7 -5.57 -2.61 7.12
CA VAL A 7 -6.36 -2.65 5.90
C VAL A 7 -5.69 -3.62 4.94
N PHE A 8 -6.46 -4.52 4.39
CA PHE A 8 -5.93 -5.57 3.51
C PHE A 8 -6.44 -5.37 2.09
N PHE A 9 -5.51 -5.46 1.14
CA PHE A 9 -5.86 -5.40 -0.28
C PHE A 9 -5.38 -6.66 -0.96
N ASP A 10 -6.23 -7.24 -1.78
CA ASP A 10 -5.90 -8.39 -2.63
C ASP A 10 -5.92 -7.88 -4.06
N ILE A 11 -4.76 -7.80 -4.69
CA ILE A 11 -4.63 -7.16 -5.99
C ILE A 11 -4.11 -8.18 -7.00
N ASP A 12 -4.95 -8.49 -7.99
CA ASP A 12 -4.60 -9.42 -9.05
C ASP A 12 -4.11 -8.64 -10.27
N ILE A 13 -2.93 -9.00 -10.75
CA ILE A 13 -2.39 -8.37 -11.92
C ILE A 13 -1.93 -9.46 -12.87
N ASN A 14 -2.67 -9.65 -13.93
CA ASN A 14 -2.35 -10.70 -14.92
C ASN A 14 -2.28 -12.05 -14.21
N THR A 15 -1.12 -12.67 -14.21
CA THR A 15 -0.95 -13.97 -13.59
C THR A 15 -0.36 -13.87 -12.19
N GLU A 16 -0.16 -12.64 -11.71
CA GLU A 16 0.44 -12.43 -10.41
C GLU A 16 -0.59 -11.93 -9.44
N GLU A 17 -0.44 -12.34 -8.21
CA GLU A 17 -1.32 -11.89 -7.16
C GLU A 17 -0.48 -11.24 -6.09
N LYS A 18 -0.81 -10.05 -5.69
CA LYS A 18 -0.09 -9.34 -4.66
C LYS A 18 -1.03 -9.02 -3.52
N TYR A 19 -0.52 -9.13 -2.31
CA TYR A 19 -1.28 -8.82 -1.12
C TYR A 19 -0.63 -7.66 -0.41
N LEU A 20 -1.43 -6.68 -0.06
CA LEU A 20 -0.95 -5.50 0.65
C LEU A 20 -1.66 -5.41 1.99
N LEU A 21 -0.88 -5.30 3.03
CA LEU A 21 -1.42 -5.04 4.37
C LEU A 21 -0.82 -3.73 4.84
N CYS A 22 -1.65 -2.80 5.21
CA CYS A 22 -1.15 -1.50 5.63
C CYS A 22 -1.96 -0.96 6.79
N SER A 23 -1.44 0.06 7.43
CA SER A 23 -2.20 0.76 8.45
C SER A 23 -3.20 1.68 7.77
N ASP A 24 -4.23 2.10 8.48
CA ASP A 24 -5.21 3.01 7.93
C ASP A 24 -4.62 4.38 7.64
N GLY A 25 -3.43 4.67 8.18
CA GLY A 25 -2.72 5.88 7.82
C GLY A 25 -2.44 5.96 6.33
N LEU A 26 -2.18 4.82 5.70
CA LEU A 26 -1.97 4.82 4.26
C LEU A 26 -3.29 4.99 3.51
N SER A 27 -4.29 4.19 3.85
CA SER A 27 -5.54 4.20 3.09
C SER A 27 -6.34 5.48 3.28
N ASN A 28 -6.10 6.19 4.36
CA ASN A 28 -6.74 7.49 4.57
C ASN A 28 -6.13 8.58 3.70
N MET A 29 -4.87 8.42 3.33
CA MET A 29 -4.17 9.44 2.53
C MET A 29 -4.19 9.12 1.05
N VAL A 30 -4.14 7.84 0.68
CA VAL A 30 -4.04 7.42 -0.72
C VAL A 30 -5.28 6.61 -1.06
N GLU A 31 -5.96 6.98 -2.11
CA GLU A 31 -7.20 6.30 -2.49
C GLU A 31 -6.94 4.91 -3.04
N ASP A 32 -7.95 4.06 -2.96
CA ASP A 32 -7.84 2.67 -3.42
C ASP A 32 -7.31 2.57 -4.84
N ASP A 33 -7.85 3.38 -5.74
CA ASP A 33 -7.44 3.32 -7.14
C ASP A 33 -5.97 3.63 -7.29
N GLU A 34 -5.49 4.60 -6.55
CA GLU A 34 -4.09 4.99 -6.62
C GLU A 34 -3.21 3.92 -6.03
N ILE A 35 -3.63 3.31 -4.92
CA ILE A 35 -2.87 2.23 -4.31
C ILE A 35 -2.74 1.07 -5.31
N ARG A 36 -3.83 0.71 -5.96
CA ARG A 36 -3.81 -0.38 -6.92
C ARG A 36 -2.94 -0.07 -8.13
N ASP A 37 -2.96 1.18 -8.57
CA ASP A 37 -2.11 1.59 -9.69
C ASP A 37 -0.64 1.45 -9.32
N ILE A 38 -0.25 1.91 -8.14
CA ILE A 38 1.14 1.84 -7.71
C ILE A 38 1.59 0.39 -7.62
N VAL A 39 0.76 -0.46 -7.01
CA VAL A 39 1.09 -1.87 -6.86
C VAL A 39 1.17 -2.55 -8.22
N SER A 40 0.33 -2.14 -9.15
CA SER A 40 0.27 -2.78 -10.48
C SER A 40 1.44 -2.40 -11.37
N GLU A 41 1.99 -1.21 -11.19
CA GLU A 41 2.96 -0.70 -12.13
C GLU A 41 4.40 -1.03 -11.78
N GLU A 42 4.63 -1.55 -10.59
CA GLU A 42 5.99 -1.80 -10.13
C GLU A 42 6.13 -3.27 -9.74
N ASP A 43 7.22 -3.89 -10.16
CA ASP A 43 7.47 -5.29 -9.84
C ASP A 43 8.27 -5.47 -8.56
N ASP A 44 9.07 -4.50 -8.21
CA ASP A 44 9.94 -4.60 -7.04
C ASP A 44 9.12 -4.27 -5.80
N LEU A 45 8.98 -5.24 -4.91
CA LEU A 45 8.14 -5.07 -3.73
C LEU A 45 8.65 -3.97 -2.81
N ASP A 46 9.96 -3.83 -2.70
CA ASP A 46 10.53 -2.77 -1.87
C ASP A 46 10.18 -1.40 -2.43
N ARG A 47 10.19 -1.27 -3.75
CA ARG A 47 9.84 -0.02 -4.38
C ARG A 47 8.38 0.30 -4.22
N ILE A 48 7.52 -0.71 -4.31
CA ILE A 48 6.10 -0.52 -4.12
C ILE A 48 5.84 0.04 -2.72
N ALA A 49 6.45 -0.59 -1.71
CA ALA A 49 6.26 -0.15 -0.34
C ALA A 49 6.75 1.28 -0.16
N GLN A 50 7.92 1.59 -0.71
CA GLN A 50 8.47 2.92 -0.57
C GLN A 50 7.61 3.96 -1.26
N GLU A 51 7.11 3.63 -2.43
CA GLU A 51 6.30 4.58 -3.18
C GLU A 51 4.97 4.85 -2.48
N LEU A 52 4.38 3.82 -1.89
CA LEU A 52 3.13 4.02 -1.15
C LEU A 52 3.34 4.95 0.03
N VAL A 53 4.43 4.76 0.77
CA VAL A 53 4.74 5.63 1.90
C VAL A 53 5.02 7.05 1.43
N ASP A 54 5.79 7.18 0.36
CA ASP A 54 6.11 8.49 -0.19
C ASP A 54 4.85 9.23 -0.63
N ARG A 55 3.93 8.52 -1.26
CA ARG A 55 2.72 9.12 -1.74
C ARG A 55 1.84 9.59 -0.58
N ALA A 56 1.75 8.78 0.47
CA ALA A 56 0.98 9.16 1.64
C ALA A 56 1.58 10.40 2.31
N ASN A 57 2.91 10.46 2.37
CA ASN A 57 3.57 11.62 2.93
C ASN A 57 3.36 12.86 2.07
N TYR A 58 3.34 12.67 0.77
CA TYR A 58 3.09 13.76 -0.16
C TYR A 58 1.72 14.39 0.09
N TYR A 59 0.74 13.57 0.45
CA TYR A 59 -0.61 14.05 0.73
C TYR A 59 -0.76 14.53 2.18
N GLY A 60 0.33 14.61 2.92
CA GLY A 60 0.28 15.11 4.29
C GLY A 60 0.05 14.06 5.33
N GLY A 61 0.42 12.83 5.03
CA GLY A 61 0.21 11.73 5.94
C GLY A 61 1.01 11.85 7.23
N SER A 62 0.60 11.08 8.22
CA SER A 62 1.25 11.12 9.51
C SER A 62 2.48 10.22 9.52
N ASP A 63 3.14 10.19 10.64
CA ASP A 63 4.33 9.40 10.80
C ASP A 63 4.06 7.91 10.88
N ASN A 64 2.84 7.51 11.19
CA ASN A 64 2.56 6.11 11.48
C ASN A 64 1.94 5.42 10.27
N ILE A 65 2.75 5.21 9.27
CA ILE A 65 2.32 4.51 8.06
C ILE A 65 3.11 3.23 7.97
N SER A 66 2.40 2.11 8.02
CA SER A 66 3.02 0.79 7.90
C SER A 66 2.52 0.11 6.64
N VAL A 67 3.42 -0.54 5.94
CA VAL A 67 3.08 -1.21 4.69
C VAL A 67 3.82 -2.54 4.64
N ILE A 68 3.09 -3.60 4.35
CA ILE A 68 3.67 -4.92 4.09
C ILE A 68 3.11 -5.38 2.77
N ILE A 69 3.96 -5.75 1.84
CA ILE A 69 3.49 -6.23 0.56
C ILE A 69 4.13 -7.58 0.25
N ILE A 70 3.33 -8.49 -0.24
CA ILE A 70 3.74 -9.86 -0.52
C ILE A 70 3.28 -10.23 -1.92
N SER A 71 4.13 -10.93 -2.62
CA SER A 71 3.80 -11.45 -3.93
C SER A 71 3.61 -12.95 -3.81
N ALA A 72 2.48 -13.44 -4.28
CA ALA A 72 2.20 -14.85 -4.30
C ALA A 72 2.38 -15.35 -5.72
N ASP A 73 3.48 -15.98 -5.98
CA ASP A 73 3.76 -16.53 -7.30
C ASP A 73 3.29 -17.95 -7.42
#